data_9071ca918357b6675236d12e4475b76a
#
_entry.id   9071ca918357b6675236d12e4475b76a
#
_cell.length_a   1.000
_cell.length_b   1.000
_cell.length_c   1.000
_cell.angle_alpha   90.00
_cell.angle_beta   90.00
_cell.angle_gamma   90.00
#
_symmetry.space_group_name_H-M   'P 1'
#
loop_
_entity.id
_entity.type
_entity.pdbx_description
1 polymer ?
#
loop_
_entity_poly.entity_id
_entity_poly.type
_entity_poly.pdbx_seq_one_letter_code
_entity_poly.pdbx_strand_id
1 'polypeptide(L)'
;MKKIVFSLLLLSSMAFGQLNKNVGDFTKITSFDQIDVYLVPSNENKITIDGKDADEVELVNKNGELKIRMPLTKMLDGDDISVTVYFNSLTAIEANEGSRIACGDVIKSNNFEIIAKEGSQIKLQLNVNRLTARTANGSTVSLEGKANSQEVIVNSGGIYEAKNLKTSQTTITGNAGGEADIFATDYVNAKIRAGGTITIYGKPKEIDQKVIAGGSIEEAK
;
A
#
# COMPACT_ATOMS: atom_id res chain seq x y z
N MET A 1 -53.07 16.00 43.61
CA MET A 1 -51.69 15.52 43.70
C MET A 1 -51.39 14.68 42.43
N LYS A 2 -50.76 15.28 41.45
CA LYS A 2 -50.39 14.59 40.18
C LYS A 2 -48.96 14.01 40.30
N LYS A 3 -48.84 12.70 40.26
CA LYS A 3 -47.54 12.01 40.25
C LYS A 3 -46.96 12.04 38.83
N ILE A 4 -45.88 12.78 38.63
CA ILE A 4 -45.11 12.78 37.40
C ILE A 4 -44.14 11.58 37.48
N VAL A 5 -44.36 10.56 36.63
CA VAL A 5 -43.46 9.44 36.45
C VAL A 5 -42.41 9.88 35.40
N PHE A 6 -41.19 10.10 35.86
CA PHE A 6 -40.02 10.42 34.99
C PHE A 6 -39.48 9.10 34.45
N SER A 7 -39.84 8.80 33.18
CA SER A 7 -39.33 7.60 32.48
C SER A 7 -37.92 7.90 31.99
N LEU A 8 -36.91 7.34 32.64
CA LEU A 8 -35.50 7.42 32.24
C LEU A 8 -35.30 6.48 31.08
N LEU A 9 -35.27 7.00 29.84
CA LEU A 9 -34.83 6.25 28.67
C LEU A 9 -33.31 6.10 28.75
N LEU A 10 -32.82 4.90 29.13
CA LEU A 10 -31.44 4.49 28.99
C LEU A 10 -31.17 4.23 27.49
N LEU A 11 -30.59 5.23 26.80
CA LEU A 11 -29.95 5.00 25.53
C LEU A 11 -28.66 4.20 25.82
N SER A 12 -28.72 2.89 25.64
CA SER A 12 -27.51 2.07 25.53
C SER A 12 -26.85 2.36 24.17
N SER A 13 -25.88 3.27 24.16
CA SER A 13 -24.94 3.38 23.05
C SER A 13 -24.15 2.06 23.02
N MET A 14 -24.35 1.24 21.98
CA MET A 14 -23.43 0.15 21.64
C MET A 14 -22.10 0.81 21.27
N ALA A 15 -21.21 0.93 22.22
CA ALA A 15 -19.82 1.20 21.94
C ALA A 15 -19.24 -0.06 21.28
N PHE A 16 -19.07 -0.04 19.95
CA PHE A 16 -18.20 -1.00 19.29
C PHE A 16 -16.82 -0.80 19.91
N GLY A 17 -16.37 -1.79 20.65
CA GLY A 17 -15.11 -1.71 21.39
C GLY A 17 -13.93 -1.72 20.44
N GLN A 18 -13.32 -0.55 20.22
CA GLN A 18 -12.06 -0.43 19.51
C GLN A 18 -10.98 -1.23 20.26
N LEU A 19 -10.46 -2.28 19.63
CA LEU A 19 -9.45 -3.15 20.23
C LEU A 19 -8.06 -2.53 20.06
N ASN A 20 -7.46 -2.09 21.17
CA ASN A 20 -6.10 -1.55 21.17
C ASN A 20 -5.08 -2.65 21.50
N LYS A 21 -4.07 -2.86 20.63
CA LYS A 21 -3.00 -3.83 20.85
C LYS A 21 -1.62 -3.15 20.74
N ASN A 22 -0.73 -3.42 21.69
CA ASN A 22 0.68 -3.08 21.58
C ASN A 22 1.40 -4.26 20.90
N VAL A 23 2.15 -3.99 19.82
CA VAL A 23 2.76 -5.01 18.97
C VAL A 23 4.30 -4.98 18.96
N GLY A 24 4.92 -4.13 19.82
CA GLY A 24 6.36 -3.93 19.81
C GLY A 24 6.88 -3.19 18.57
N ASP A 25 8.19 -3.21 18.36
CA ASP A 25 8.82 -2.48 17.27
C ASP A 25 8.74 -3.25 15.94
N PHE A 26 8.42 -2.55 14.87
CA PHE A 26 8.41 -3.06 13.50
C PHE A 26 8.83 -1.95 12.53
N THR A 27 9.33 -2.35 11.37
CA THR A 27 9.67 -1.46 10.25
C THR A 27 9.07 -1.93 8.93
N LYS A 28 8.45 -3.12 8.92
CA LYS A 28 7.69 -3.67 7.79
C LYS A 28 6.29 -4.06 8.24
N ILE A 29 5.30 -3.79 7.39
CA ILE A 29 3.91 -4.23 7.55
C ILE A 29 3.56 -5.12 6.37
N THR A 30 2.92 -6.26 6.65
CA THR A 30 2.33 -7.15 5.64
C THR A 30 0.87 -7.41 5.98
N SER A 31 -0.05 -7.10 5.05
CA SER A 31 -1.49 -7.32 5.20
C SER A 31 -1.99 -8.38 4.23
N PHE A 32 -3.00 -9.14 4.67
CA PHE A 32 -3.65 -10.24 3.95
C PHE A 32 -5.17 -10.17 4.06
N ASP A 33 -5.86 -11.08 3.39
CA ASP A 33 -7.26 -11.44 3.63
C ASP A 33 -8.26 -10.28 3.44
N GLN A 34 -8.04 -9.38 2.46
CA GLN A 34 -8.92 -8.25 2.13
C GLN A 34 -9.01 -7.16 3.23
N ILE A 35 -8.17 -7.24 4.28
CA ILE A 35 -8.18 -6.28 5.39
C ILE A 35 -7.78 -4.88 4.89
N ASP A 36 -8.51 -3.85 5.36
CA ASP A 36 -8.18 -2.45 5.18
C ASP A 36 -7.20 -1.96 6.24
N VAL A 37 -6.04 -1.45 5.81
CA VAL A 37 -4.99 -0.94 6.71
C VAL A 37 -4.76 0.55 6.47
N TYR A 38 -5.00 1.37 7.50
CA TYR A 38 -4.69 2.79 7.50
C TYR A 38 -3.43 3.06 8.31
N LEU A 39 -2.44 3.69 7.68
CA LEU A 39 -1.16 4.01 8.29
C LEU A 39 -1.16 5.44 8.82
N VAL A 40 -0.72 5.63 10.06
CA VAL A 40 -0.63 6.94 10.73
C VAL A 40 0.76 7.11 11.34
N PRO A 41 1.58 8.08 10.86
CA PRO A 41 2.85 8.40 11.49
C PRO A 41 2.65 8.81 12.96
N SER A 42 3.45 8.25 13.85
CA SER A 42 3.33 8.48 15.31
C SER A 42 4.70 8.29 15.98
N ASN A 43 4.83 8.73 17.22
CA ASN A 43 6.00 8.44 18.05
C ASN A 43 5.92 7.08 18.74
N GLU A 44 4.78 6.39 18.64
CA GLU A 44 4.53 5.10 19.29
C GLU A 44 3.96 4.11 18.26
N ASN A 45 4.36 2.85 18.39
CA ASN A 45 3.79 1.74 17.64
C ASN A 45 2.53 1.23 18.34
N LYS A 46 1.38 1.43 17.71
CA LYS A 46 0.07 1.04 18.26
C LYS A 46 -0.84 0.57 17.13
N ILE A 47 -1.74 -0.35 17.44
CA ILE A 47 -2.76 -0.80 16.50
C ILE A 47 -4.13 -0.65 17.13
N THR A 48 -5.08 -0.18 16.32
CA THR A 48 -6.51 -0.24 16.62
C THR A 48 -7.21 -1.03 15.52
N ILE A 49 -8.12 -1.89 15.91
CA ILE A 49 -8.87 -2.75 15.01
C ILE A 49 -10.34 -2.48 15.20
N ASP A 50 -11.06 -2.25 14.12
CA ASP A 50 -12.48 -2.02 14.06
C ASP A 50 -13.12 -2.97 13.05
N GLY A 51 -14.35 -3.37 13.27
CA GLY A 51 -15.14 -4.21 12.38
C GLY A 51 -15.74 -5.41 13.07
N LYS A 52 -16.57 -6.13 12.33
CA LYS A 52 -17.09 -7.42 12.77
C LYS A 52 -15.94 -8.41 12.83
N ASP A 53 -15.85 -9.22 13.88
CA ASP A 53 -14.76 -10.19 14.09
C ASP A 53 -13.35 -9.57 14.27
N ALA A 54 -13.29 -8.28 14.70
CA ALA A 54 -12.03 -7.57 14.96
C ALA A 54 -11.15 -8.27 16.02
N ASP A 55 -11.72 -9.01 16.92
CA ASP A 55 -11.03 -9.80 17.96
C ASP A 55 -10.35 -11.06 17.40
N GLU A 56 -10.77 -11.53 16.22
CA GLU A 56 -10.18 -12.68 15.55
C GLU A 56 -8.96 -12.32 14.71
N VAL A 57 -8.71 -11.03 14.44
CA VAL A 57 -7.53 -10.60 13.68
C VAL A 57 -6.24 -11.02 14.37
N GLU A 58 -5.43 -11.79 13.66
CA GLU A 58 -4.11 -12.22 14.10
C GLU A 58 -3.06 -11.15 13.77
N LEU A 59 -2.38 -10.67 14.81
CA LEU A 59 -1.22 -9.78 14.71
C LEU A 59 0.04 -10.55 15.08
N VAL A 60 0.96 -10.72 14.13
CA VAL A 60 2.22 -11.44 14.35
C VAL A 60 3.38 -10.50 14.05
N ASN A 61 4.11 -10.07 15.07
CA ASN A 61 5.37 -9.33 14.89
C ASN A 61 6.55 -10.28 15.07
N LYS A 62 7.31 -10.49 13.99
CA LYS A 62 8.52 -11.32 14.03
C LYS A 62 9.63 -10.66 13.22
N ASN A 63 10.81 -10.49 13.82
CA ASN A 63 11.98 -9.88 13.18
C ASN A 63 11.71 -8.49 12.57
N GLY A 64 10.84 -7.68 13.23
CA GLY A 64 10.49 -6.35 12.76
C GLY A 64 9.48 -6.31 11.61
N GLU A 65 8.89 -7.44 11.24
CA GLU A 65 7.76 -7.54 10.31
C GLU A 65 6.46 -7.80 11.09
N LEU A 66 5.53 -6.86 11.00
CA LEU A 66 4.17 -6.98 11.51
C LEU A 66 3.25 -7.54 10.44
N LYS A 67 2.73 -8.75 10.66
CA LYS A 67 1.71 -9.37 9.81
C LYS A 67 0.33 -9.16 10.39
N ILE A 68 -0.61 -8.75 9.54
CA ILE A 68 -2.02 -8.51 9.86
C ILE A 68 -2.84 -9.43 8.96
N ARG A 69 -3.57 -10.37 9.54
CA ARG A 69 -4.30 -11.38 8.78
C ARG A 69 -5.50 -11.93 9.54
N MET A 70 -6.39 -12.57 8.85
CA MET A 70 -7.42 -13.43 9.45
C MET A 70 -6.84 -14.80 9.83
N PRO A 71 -7.46 -15.55 10.75
CA PRO A 71 -7.08 -16.94 11.02
C PRO A 71 -7.37 -17.82 9.80
N LEU A 72 -6.65 -18.94 9.68
CA LEU A 72 -6.79 -19.86 8.53
C LEU A 72 -8.23 -20.36 8.28
N THR A 73 -9.07 -20.36 9.32
CA THR A 73 -10.49 -20.73 9.23
C THR A 73 -11.37 -19.64 8.60
N LYS A 74 -10.85 -18.42 8.47
CA LYS A 74 -11.53 -17.22 7.92
C LYS A 74 -10.68 -16.52 6.87
N MET A 75 -9.92 -17.26 6.08
CA MET A 75 -9.14 -16.69 4.98
C MET A 75 -10.05 -15.93 4.01
N LEU A 76 -9.59 -14.75 3.56
CA LEU A 76 -10.30 -13.84 2.65
C LEU A 76 -11.61 -13.26 3.21
N ASP A 77 -11.80 -13.26 4.52
CA ASP A 77 -13.04 -12.83 5.20
C ASP A 77 -12.80 -11.53 6.02
N GLY A 78 -11.83 -10.71 5.61
CA GLY A 78 -11.43 -9.49 6.29
C GLY A 78 -11.97 -8.20 5.66
N ASP A 79 -12.90 -8.28 4.71
CA ASP A 79 -13.42 -7.11 3.97
C ASP A 79 -14.23 -6.12 4.84
N ASP A 80 -14.78 -6.58 5.98
CA ASP A 80 -15.41 -5.77 7.01
C ASP A 80 -14.44 -5.31 8.13
N ILE A 81 -13.13 -5.60 8.01
CA ILE A 81 -12.11 -5.28 9.01
C ILE A 81 -11.30 -4.05 8.59
N SER A 82 -11.18 -3.10 9.51
CA SER A 82 -10.34 -1.91 9.37
C SER A 82 -9.31 -1.87 10.49
N VAL A 83 -8.03 -1.77 10.11
CA VAL A 83 -6.89 -1.73 11.04
C VAL A 83 -6.15 -0.41 10.89
N THR A 84 -6.12 0.41 11.94
CA THR A 84 -5.27 1.60 11.97
C THR A 84 -3.94 1.25 12.63
N VAL A 85 -2.85 1.42 11.89
CA VAL A 85 -1.49 1.17 12.36
C VAL A 85 -0.77 2.49 12.59
N TYR A 86 -0.52 2.82 13.85
CA TYR A 86 0.35 3.93 14.24
C TYR A 86 1.79 3.44 14.21
N PHE A 87 2.69 4.16 13.54
CA PHE A 87 4.06 3.72 13.36
C PHE A 87 5.08 4.84 13.55
N ASN A 88 6.22 4.50 14.14
CA ASN A 88 7.35 5.43 14.29
C ASN A 88 8.17 5.53 13.00
N SER A 89 8.54 4.41 12.41
CA SER A 89 9.28 4.35 11.15
C SER A 89 8.87 3.15 10.32
N LEU A 90 8.82 3.34 9.00
CA LEU A 90 8.59 2.25 8.04
C LEU A 90 9.65 2.27 6.95
N THR A 91 10.11 1.09 6.57
CA THR A 91 11.01 0.85 5.44
C THR A 91 10.39 -0.05 4.37
N ALA A 92 9.32 -0.78 4.71
CA ALA A 92 8.63 -1.65 3.76
C ALA A 92 7.15 -1.84 4.10
N ILE A 93 6.35 -2.03 3.05
CA ILE A 93 4.96 -2.49 3.15
C ILE A 93 4.67 -3.54 2.09
N GLU A 94 3.83 -4.50 2.44
CA GLU A 94 3.37 -5.54 1.55
C GLU A 94 1.86 -5.77 1.71
N ALA A 95 1.12 -5.77 0.60
CA ALA A 95 -0.30 -6.06 0.55
C ALA A 95 -0.56 -7.27 -0.33
N ASN A 96 -1.31 -8.23 0.17
CA ASN A 96 -1.64 -9.48 -0.50
C ASN A 96 -3.15 -9.77 -0.39
N GLU A 97 -3.66 -10.68 -1.23
CA GLU A 97 -4.99 -11.27 -1.09
C GLU A 97 -6.12 -10.23 -0.97
N GLY A 98 -6.09 -9.25 -1.88
CA GLY A 98 -7.12 -8.21 -1.94
C GLY A 98 -7.06 -7.16 -0.82
N SER A 99 -6.08 -7.20 0.09
CA SER A 99 -5.95 -6.21 1.15
C SER A 99 -5.62 -4.81 0.61
N ARG A 100 -5.99 -3.78 1.36
CA ARG A 100 -5.78 -2.38 0.97
C ARG A 100 -4.95 -1.66 2.03
N ILE A 101 -3.87 -0.99 1.61
CA ILE A 101 -3.02 -0.20 2.52
C ILE A 101 -2.99 1.25 2.04
N ALA A 102 -3.32 2.19 2.94
CA ALA A 102 -3.29 3.61 2.63
C ALA A 102 -2.63 4.43 3.75
N CYS A 103 -1.98 5.55 3.35
CA CYS A 103 -1.48 6.57 4.26
C CYS A 103 -1.84 7.95 3.72
N GLY A 104 -2.53 8.77 4.52
CA GLY A 104 -2.86 10.15 4.16
C GLY A 104 -1.70 11.11 4.34
N ASP A 105 -0.73 10.75 5.18
CA ASP A 105 0.46 11.53 5.48
C ASP A 105 1.65 11.10 4.62
N VAL A 106 2.66 11.97 4.52
CA VAL A 106 3.88 11.68 3.77
C VAL A 106 4.80 10.75 4.56
N ILE A 107 5.03 9.54 4.04
CA ILE A 107 6.01 8.61 4.59
C ILE A 107 7.41 9.06 4.17
N LYS A 108 8.31 9.20 5.16
CA LYS A 108 9.71 9.58 4.94
C LYS A 108 10.62 8.42 5.28
N SER A 109 11.50 8.04 4.33
CA SER A 109 12.49 6.99 4.54
C SER A 109 13.70 7.21 3.62
N ASN A 110 14.86 6.64 3.94
CA ASN A 110 15.97 6.63 3.01
C ASN A 110 15.74 5.58 1.91
N ASN A 111 15.42 4.34 2.30
CA ASN A 111 15.05 3.27 1.38
C ASN A 111 13.65 2.80 1.75
N PHE A 112 12.78 2.61 0.74
CA PHE A 112 11.43 2.14 0.95
C PHE A 112 11.09 1.04 -0.04
N GLU A 113 10.48 -0.04 0.43
CA GLU A 113 10.04 -1.15 -0.39
C GLU A 113 8.51 -1.26 -0.38
N ILE A 114 7.93 -1.49 -1.56
CA ILE A 114 6.49 -1.71 -1.74
C ILE A 114 6.29 -3.00 -2.52
N ILE A 115 5.44 -3.87 -2.00
CA ILE A 115 5.02 -5.10 -2.68
C ILE A 115 3.50 -5.18 -2.65
N ALA A 116 2.88 -5.31 -3.82
CA ALA A 116 1.44 -5.52 -3.95
C ALA A 116 1.17 -6.72 -4.85
N LYS A 117 0.35 -7.67 -4.38
CA LYS A 117 0.04 -8.90 -5.09
C LYS A 117 -1.44 -9.29 -4.90
N GLU A 118 -1.95 -10.10 -5.83
CA GLU A 118 -3.22 -10.81 -5.66
C GLU A 118 -4.41 -9.87 -5.44
N GLY A 119 -4.57 -8.91 -6.37
CA GLY A 119 -5.67 -7.96 -6.36
C GLY A 119 -5.61 -6.89 -5.26
N SER A 120 -4.51 -6.81 -4.52
CA SER A 120 -4.35 -5.83 -3.45
C SER A 120 -4.14 -4.40 -3.96
N GLN A 121 -4.30 -3.42 -3.07
CA GLN A 121 -4.16 -2.01 -3.41
C GLN A 121 -3.29 -1.28 -2.39
N ILE A 122 -2.37 -0.44 -2.87
CA ILE A 122 -1.54 0.41 -2.03
C ILE A 122 -1.62 1.85 -2.52
N LYS A 123 -1.95 2.81 -1.62
CA LYS A 123 -2.00 4.24 -1.95
C LYS A 123 -1.22 5.05 -0.93
N LEU A 124 -0.12 5.71 -1.37
CA LEU A 124 0.79 6.42 -0.47
C LEU A 124 1.27 7.76 -1.02
N GLN A 125 1.65 8.64 -0.08
CA GLN A 125 2.46 9.80 -0.35
C GLN A 125 3.88 9.59 0.21
N LEU A 126 4.91 9.76 -0.62
CA LEU A 126 6.29 9.43 -0.29
C LEU A 126 7.25 10.63 -0.37
N ASN A 127 8.25 10.63 0.51
CA ASN A 127 9.44 11.44 0.38
C ASN A 127 10.65 10.57 0.77
N VAL A 128 11.23 9.89 -0.23
CA VAL A 128 12.25 8.87 -0.01
C VAL A 128 13.46 9.12 -0.91
N ASN A 129 14.60 8.53 -0.58
CA ASN A 129 15.77 8.60 -1.47
C ASN A 129 15.70 7.49 -2.53
N ARG A 130 15.49 6.23 -2.13
CA ARG A 130 15.34 5.10 -3.04
C ARG A 130 14.03 4.36 -2.78
N LEU A 131 13.27 4.13 -3.85
CA LEU A 131 12.07 3.31 -3.85
C LEU A 131 12.32 2.02 -4.64
N THR A 132 11.92 0.89 -4.07
CA THR A 132 11.77 -0.38 -4.80
C THR A 132 10.30 -0.76 -4.76
N ALA A 133 9.67 -0.97 -5.92
CA ALA A 133 8.25 -1.31 -5.99
C ALA A 133 8.03 -2.56 -6.86
N ARG A 134 7.17 -3.46 -6.39
CA ARG A 134 6.72 -4.63 -7.14
C ARG A 134 5.20 -4.72 -7.08
N THR A 135 4.57 -4.80 -8.24
CA THR A 135 3.12 -5.01 -8.33
C THR A 135 2.84 -6.16 -9.29
N ALA A 136 1.94 -7.06 -8.93
CA ALA A 136 1.66 -8.26 -9.71
C ALA A 136 0.24 -8.80 -9.47
N ASN A 137 -0.20 -9.69 -10.37
CA ASN A 137 -1.44 -10.45 -10.24
C ASN A 137 -2.67 -9.54 -10.02
N GLY A 138 -2.84 -8.53 -10.90
CA GLY A 138 -3.98 -7.61 -10.86
C GLY A 138 -3.99 -6.63 -9.69
N SER A 139 -2.88 -6.45 -8.97
CA SER A 139 -2.79 -5.46 -7.90
C SER A 139 -2.52 -4.06 -8.42
N THR A 140 -2.80 -3.03 -7.61
CA THR A 140 -2.60 -1.62 -7.95
C THR A 140 -1.75 -0.92 -6.90
N VAL A 141 -0.75 -0.17 -7.36
CA VAL A 141 0.08 0.71 -6.52
C VAL A 141 -0.03 2.13 -7.02
N SER A 142 -0.58 3.05 -6.21
CA SER A 142 -0.76 4.48 -6.54
C SER A 142 0.13 5.33 -5.64
N LEU A 143 1.08 6.08 -6.23
CA LEU A 143 2.08 6.83 -5.48
C LEU A 143 2.13 8.30 -5.90
N GLU A 144 2.32 9.16 -4.89
CA GLU A 144 2.53 10.59 -5.06
C GLU A 144 3.74 11.07 -4.23
N GLY A 145 4.24 12.27 -4.54
CA GLY A 145 5.32 12.90 -3.79
C GLY A 145 6.66 12.88 -4.50
N LYS A 146 7.72 12.37 -3.87
CA LYS A 146 9.06 12.36 -4.48
C LYS A 146 9.94 11.20 -4.02
N ALA A 147 10.78 10.72 -4.94
CA ALA A 147 11.90 9.84 -4.68
C ALA A 147 13.10 10.30 -5.53
N ASN A 148 14.35 10.13 -5.07
CA ASN A 148 15.48 10.42 -5.92
C ASN A 148 15.62 9.39 -7.05
N SER A 149 15.47 8.10 -6.71
CA SER A 149 15.43 7.01 -7.68
C SER A 149 14.37 5.98 -7.36
N GLN A 150 13.84 5.33 -8.40
CA GLN A 150 12.95 4.18 -8.24
C GLN A 150 13.35 3.01 -9.13
N GLU A 151 13.18 1.79 -8.60
CA GLU A 151 13.26 0.54 -9.32
C GLU A 151 11.91 -0.18 -9.24
N VAL A 152 11.29 -0.46 -10.39
CA VAL A 152 9.91 -0.92 -10.47
C VAL A 152 9.80 -2.19 -11.29
N ILE A 153 9.04 -3.16 -10.80
CA ILE A 153 8.68 -4.38 -11.53
C ILE A 153 7.16 -4.51 -11.53
N VAL A 154 6.56 -4.56 -12.72
CA VAL A 154 5.12 -4.71 -12.91
C VAL A 154 4.86 -5.99 -13.68
N ASN A 155 4.16 -6.95 -13.07
CA ASN A 155 3.95 -8.27 -13.65
C ASN A 155 2.45 -8.64 -13.71
N SER A 156 2.10 -9.54 -14.63
CA SER A 156 0.82 -10.26 -14.63
C SER A 156 -0.40 -9.35 -14.40
N GLY A 157 -0.54 -8.32 -15.26
CA GLY A 157 -1.65 -7.36 -15.17
C GLY A 157 -1.62 -6.46 -13.92
N GLY A 158 -0.48 -6.34 -13.24
CA GLY A 158 -0.32 -5.33 -12.18
C GLY A 158 -0.35 -3.92 -12.76
N ILE A 159 -0.77 -2.95 -11.94
CA ILE A 159 -0.91 -1.54 -12.31
C ILE A 159 -0.05 -0.69 -11.37
N TYR A 160 0.79 0.19 -11.94
CA TYR A 160 1.65 1.09 -11.20
C TYR A 160 1.40 2.54 -11.61
N GLU A 161 0.66 3.29 -10.78
CA GLU A 161 0.25 4.68 -11.02
C GLU A 161 1.15 5.64 -10.23
N ALA A 162 2.23 6.11 -10.84
CA ALA A 162 3.21 6.98 -10.19
C ALA A 162 3.56 8.24 -11.01
N LYS A 163 2.66 8.70 -11.88
CA LYS A 163 2.84 9.96 -12.64
C LYS A 163 3.01 11.18 -11.73
N ASN A 164 2.53 11.12 -10.48
CA ASN A 164 2.65 12.18 -9.48
C ASN A 164 3.80 11.95 -8.49
N LEU A 165 4.54 10.85 -8.60
CA LEU A 165 5.77 10.60 -7.84
C LEU A 165 6.97 11.13 -8.64
N LYS A 166 7.42 12.32 -8.31
CA LYS A 166 8.55 12.96 -9.01
C LYS A 166 9.86 12.25 -8.68
N THR A 167 10.56 11.75 -9.72
CA THR A 167 11.87 11.11 -9.56
C THR A 167 12.91 11.75 -10.48
N SER A 168 14.20 11.58 -10.15
CA SER A 168 15.29 11.90 -11.07
C SER A 168 15.56 10.73 -12.01
N GLN A 169 15.61 9.52 -11.48
CA GLN A 169 15.94 8.31 -12.24
C GLN A 169 14.92 7.20 -11.99
N THR A 170 14.54 6.52 -13.06
CA THR A 170 13.62 5.39 -13.01
C THR A 170 14.15 4.21 -13.81
N THR A 171 14.23 3.04 -13.17
CA THR A 171 14.39 1.75 -13.85
C THR A 171 13.09 0.97 -13.71
N ILE A 172 12.50 0.53 -14.82
CA ILE A 172 11.23 -0.18 -14.80
C ILE A 172 11.21 -1.37 -15.75
N THR A 173 10.63 -2.47 -15.28
CA THR A 173 10.36 -3.65 -16.11
C THR A 173 8.88 -4.01 -16.00
N GLY A 174 8.18 -3.98 -17.14
CA GLY A 174 6.82 -4.51 -17.30
C GLY A 174 6.86 -5.90 -17.94
N ASN A 175 6.13 -6.87 -17.38
CA ASN A 175 6.01 -8.21 -17.92
C ASN A 175 4.56 -8.66 -17.94
N ALA A 176 4.19 -9.49 -18.93
CA ALA A 176 2.91 -10.18 -18.97
C ALA A 176 1.69 -9.24 -18.74
N GLY A 177 1.59 -8.16 -19.54
CA GLY A 177 0.47 -7.22 -19.48
C GLY A 177 0.50 -6.21 -18.33
N GLY A 178 1.64 -6.01 -17.67
CA GLY A 178 1.77 -4.97 -16.65
C GLY A 178 1.63 -3.56 -17.22
N GLU A 179 0.98 -2.65 -16.48
CA GLU A 179 0.74 -1.26 -16.88
C GLU A 179 1.40 -0.30 -15.88
N ALA A 180 2.07 0.75 -16.38
CA ALA A 180 2.73 1.70 -15.50
C ALA A 180 2.74 3.12 -16.05
N ASP A 181 2.43 4.08 -15.17
CA ASP A 181 2.66 5.49 -15.34
C ASP A 181 3.82 5.92 -14.43
N ILE A 182 4.93 6.40 -14.99
CA ILE A 182 6.11 6.84 -14.23
C ILE A 182 6.45 8.28 -14.53
N PHE A 183 7.15 8.93 -13.60
CA PHE A 183 7.71 10.28 -13.80
C PHE A 183 9.22 10.23 -13.59
N ALA A 184 10.00 10.86 -14.48
CA ALA A 184 11.43 11.06 -14.29
C ALA A 184 11.91 12.34 -14.97
N THR A 185 13.00 12.96 -14.46
CA THR A 185 13.58 14.19 -15.03
C THR A 185 14.94 13.97 -15.70
N ASP A 186 15.69 12.98 -15.30
CA ASP A 186 17.06 12.79 -15.80
C ASP A 186 17.20 11.54 -16.66
N TYR A 187 16.83 10.37 -16.14
CA TYR A 187 17.08 9.11 -16.82
C TYR A 187 15.95 8.09 -16.63
N VAL A 188 15.58 7.40 -17.70
CA VAL A 188 14.67 6.24 -17.65
C VAL A 188 15.31 5.06 -18.36
N ASN A 189 15.34 3.90 -17.68
CA ASN A 189 15.57 2.60 -18.29
C ASN A 189 14.27 1.79 -18.23
N ALA A 190 13.56 1.67 -19.36
CA ALA A 190 12.27 1.03 -19.45
C ALA A 190 12.31 -0.22 -20.30
N LYS A 191 11.78 -1.33 -19.79
CA LYS A 191 11.73 -2.61 -20.48
C LYS A 191 10.36 -3.24 -20.41
N ILE A 192 9.84 -3.70 -21.55
CA ILE A 192 8.59 -4.50 -21.60
C ILE A 192 8.89 -5.87 -22.19
N ARG A 193 8.29 -6.90 -21.57
CA ARG A 193 8.30 -8.28 -22.05
C ARG A 193 6.89 -8.87 -22.04
N ALA A 194 6.46 -9.41 -23.19
CA ALA A 194 5.17 -10.08 -23.30
C ALA A 194 3.95 -9.19 -22.98
N GLY A 195 3.84 -8.04 -23.67
CA GLY A 195 2.73 -7.10 -23.56
C GLY A 195 2.82 -6.16 -22.37
N GLY A 196 1.90 -5.19 -22.35
CA GLY A 196 1.82 -4.15 -21.33
C GLY A 196 2.14 -2.75 -21.87
N THR A 197 2.04 -1.75 -21.01
CA THR A 197 2.26 -0.35 -21.37
C THR A 197 3.04 0.37 -20.28
N ILE A 198 4.05 1.16 -20.67
CA ILE A 198 4.74 2.10 -19.77
C ILE A 198 4.59 3.49 -20.35
N THR A 199 3.95 4.42 -19.60
CA THR A 199 3.86 5.83 -19.95
C THR A 199 4.86 6.64 -19.13
N ILE A 200 5.75 7.38 -19.81
CA ILE A 200 6.81 8.17 -19.19
C ILE A 200 6.40 9.63 -19.15
N TYR A 201 6.29 10.19 -17.94
CA TYR A 201 6.06 11.61 -17.68
C TYR A 201 7.36 12.30 -17.25
N GLY A 202 7.37 13.66 -17.24
CA GLY A 202 8.47 14.45 -16.69
C GLY A 202 9.56 14.85 -17.68
N LYS A 203 9.51 14.35 -18.93
CA LYS A 203 10.46 14.69 -20.01
C LYS A 203 11.92 14.45 -19.61
N PRO A 204 12.33 13.19 -19.32
CA PRO A 204 13.69 12.85 -18.95
C PRO A 204 14.68 13.23 -20.04
N LYS A 205 15.93 13.51 -19.65
CA LYS A 205 17.01 13.89 -20.58
C LYS A 205 17.47 12.72 -21.45
N GLU A 206 17.34 11.49 -20.92
CA GLU A 206 17.77 10.26 -21.60
C GLU A 206 16.78 9.13 -21.31
N ILE A 207 16.43 8.37 -22.35
CA ILE A 207 15.54 7.21 -22.27
C ILE A 207 16.19 6.03 -22.99
N ASP A 208 16.51 4.98 -22.21
CA ASP A 208 16.82 3.65 -22.73
C ASP A 208 15.55 2.81 -22.69
N GLN A 209 15.10 2.35 -23.87
CA GLN A 209 13.88 1.55 -23.92
C GLN A 209 14.06 0.26 -24.70
N LYS A 210 13.39 -0.82 -24.25
CA LYS A 210 13.38 -2.10 -24.92
C LYS A 210 12.04 -2.80 -24.83
N VAL A 211 11.45 -3.12 -25.97
CA VAL A 211 10.21 -3.92 -26.06
C VAL A 211 10.56 -5.30 -26.64
N ILE A 212 10.10 -6.37 -25.98
CA ILE A 212 10.29 -7.77 -26.34
C ILE A 212 8.92 -8.46 -26.35
N ALA A 213 8.53 -9.01 -27.50
CA ALA A 213 7.27 -9.73 -27.67
C ALA A 213 5.99 -8.93 -27.30
N GLY A 214 5.88 -7.71 -27.84
CA GLY A 214 4.70 -6.86 -27.74
C GLY A 214 4.66 -5.93 -26.53
N GLY A 215 3.74 -4.96 -26.56
CA GLY A 215 3.59 -3.87 -25.61
C GLY A 215 4.09 -2.53 -26.14
N SER A 216 3.90 -1.45 -25.37
CA SER A 216 4.31 -0.09 -25.74
C SER A 216 5.02 0.65 -24.63
N ILE A 217 6.01 1.48 -25.00
CA ILE A 217 6.64 2.46 -24.11
C ILE A 217 6.44 3.81 -24.79
N GLU A 218 5.77 4.74 -24.09
CA GLU A 218 5.35 6.01 -24.65
C GLU A 218 5.73 7.18 -23.75
N GLU A 219 6.12 8.31 -24.36
CA GLU A 219 6.26 9.57 -23.63
C GLU A 219 4.89 10.28 -23.59
N ALA A 220 4.49 10.74 -22.41
CA ALA A 220 3.27 11.53 -22.24
C ALA A 220 3.40 12.89 -22.95
N LYS A 221 2.33 13.28 -23.64
CA LYS A 221 2.24 14.55 -24.38
C LYS A 221 2.05 15.74 -23.47
#